data_a1adf4b9fcc87134397db11c1a1d2bfe
#
_entry.id   a1adf4b9fcc87134397db11c1a1d2bfe
#
_cell.length_a   1.000
_cell.length_b   1.000
_cell.length_c   1.000
_cell.angle_alpha   90.00
_cell.angle_beta   90.00
_cell.angle_gamma   90.00
#
_symmetry.space_group_name_H-M   'P 1'
#
loop_
_entity.id
_entity.type
_entity.pdbx_description
1 polymer ?
#
loop_
_entity_poly.entity_id
_entity_poly.type
_entity_poly.pdbx_seq_one_letter_code
_entity_poly.pdbx_strand_id
1 'polypeptide(L)'
;MRLKNGLNLTENYSYNFSLPKRQKKKIKFVIIHYTGMKSEIKALKRLTDQRSKVSAHYFIEDNGNLISLIPDLYEAWHAGKSSWKSFKSLNKYSIGIEINNPGHNNGYKNFTSKQIFTAEKLLKYLIRKYNIKKHNILGHSDVAPS
;
A
#
# COMPACT_ATOMS: atom_id res chain seq x y z
N MET A 1 17.44 4.36 -1.49
CA MET A 1 17.32 3.57 -2.72
C MET A 1 16.51 4.35 -3.74
N ARG A 2 16.77 4.14 -5.02
CA ARG A 2 16.03 4.78 -6.09
C ARG A 2 15.41 3.71 -6.99
N LEU A 3 14.10 3.81 -7.29
CA LEU A 3 13.44 2.93 -8.25
C LEU A 3 13.86 3.27 -9.68
N LYS A 4 13.68 2.33 -10.62
CA LYS A 4 14.10 2.48 -12.01
C LYS A 4 13.55 3.73 -12.72
N ASN A 5 12.37 4.21 -12.28
CA ASN A 5 11.74 5.42 -12.83
C ASN A 5 12.21 6.72 -12.18
N GLY A 6 13.30 6.68 -11.41
CA GLY A 6 13.87 7.84 -10.74
C GLY A 6 13.24 8.21 -9.40
N LEU A 7 12.21 7.49 -8.97
CA LEU A 7 11.52 7.77 -7.71
C LEU A 7 12.40 7.38 -6.51
N ASN A 8 12.61 8.32 -5.61
CA ASN A 8 13.39 8.07 -4.38
C ASN A 8 12.56 7.31 -3.36
N LEU A 9 13.20 6.36 -2.68
CA LEU A 9 12.55 5.48 -1.73
C LEU A 9 13.38 5.44 -0.45
N THR A 10 12.75 5.68 0.70
CA THR A 10 13.35 5.42 2.01
C THR A 10 12.76 4.13 2.58
N GLU A 11 13.43 3.55 3.56
CA GLU A 11 13.03 2.27 4.14
C GLU A 11 12.73 2.43 5.63
N ASN A 12 11.61 1.85 6.07
CA ASN A 12 11.23 1.78 7.48
C ASN A 12 10.44 0.48 7.66
N TYR A 13 11.15 -0.64 7.78
CA TYR A 13 10.54 -1.95 7.68
C TYR A 13 9.68 -2.32 8.87
N SER A 14 8.53 -2.94 8.55
CA SER A 14 7.60 -3.54 9.49
C SER A 14 7.89 -5.04 9.62
N TYR A 15 7.63 -5.60 10.80
CA TYR A 15 7.67 -7.05 11.01
C TYR A 15 6.32 -7.72 10.73
N ASN A 16 5.28 -6.96 10.34
CA ASN A 16 3.93 -7.47 10.13
C ASN A 16 3.77 -8.04 8.71
N PHE A 17 4.43 -9.13 8.44
CA PHE A 17 4.35 -9.81 7.14
C PHE A 17 4.32 -11.32 7.32
N SER A 18 3.80 -12.00 6.31
CA SER A 18 3.68 -13.46 6.31
C SER A 18 4.77 -14.13 5.49
N LEU A 19 5.20 -15.30 5.93
CA LEU A 19 6.12 -16.18 5.23
C LEU A 19 5.33 -17.37 4.63
N PRO A 20 5.84 -18.03 3.62
CA PRO A 20 7.07 -17.76 2.91
C PRO A 20 6.91 -16.62 1.89
N LYS A 21 8.04 -16.21 1.30
CA LYS A 21 8.09 -15.25 0.20
C LYS A 21 7.22 -15.73 -0.97
N ARG A 22 6.44 -14.82 -1.54
CA ARG A 22 5.55 -15.14 -2.66
C ARG A 22 6.32 -15.24 -3.97
N GLN A 23 5.79 -16.03 -4.90
CA GLN A 23 6.26 -15.99 -6.27
C GLN A 23 5.78 -14.71 -6.95
N LYS A 24 6.64 -14.08 -7.75
CA LYS A 24 6.34 -12.84 -8.46
C LYS A 24 5.02 -12.91 -9.25
N LYS A 25 4.76 -14.03 -9.91
CA LYS A 25 3.56 -14.22 -10.74
C LYS A 25 2.25 -14.21 -9.96
N LYS A 26 2.30 -14.36 -8.63
CA LYS A 26 1.10 -14.31 -7.78
C LYS A 26 0.64 -12.88 -7.49
N ILE A 27 1.48 -11.89 -7.74
CA ILE A 27 1.12 -10.48 -7.51
C ILE A 27 0.30 -10.01 -8.71
N LYS A 28 -0.99 -9.82 -8.50
CA LYS A 28 -1.96 -9.50 -9.56
C LYS A 28 -2.70 -8.19 -9.36
N PHE A 29 -2.66 -7.65 -8.14
CA PHE A 29 -3.45 -6.48 -7.77
C PHE A 29 -2.60 -5.45 -7.05
N VAL A 30 -2.99 -4.19 -7.17
CA VAL A 30 -2.56 -3.12 -6.27
C VAL A 30 -3.81 -2.63 -5.54
N ILE A 31 -3.74 -2.57 -4.22
CA ILE A 31 -4.85 -2.06 -3.41
C ILE A 31 -4.40 -0.77 -2.74
N ILE A 32 -5.13 0.31 -3.00
CA ILE A 32 -4.82 1.63 -2.48
C ILE A 32 -5.72 1.91 -1.28
N HIS A 33 -5.08 2.31 -0.18
CA HIS A 33 -5.74 2.67 1.07
C HIS A 33 -5.36 4.11 1.43
N TYR A 34 -6.19 4.76 2.23
CA TYR A 34 -5.77 5.96 2.94
C TYR A 34 -5.77 5.66 4.44
N THR A 35 -4.91 6.37 5.18
CA THR A 35 -4.67 6.01 6.59
C THR A 35 -5.87 6.25 7.50
N GLY A 36 -6.68 7.27 7.20
CA GLY A 36 -7.83 7.60 8.03
C GLY A 36 -7.47 8.11 9.43
N MET A 37 -6.25 8.60 9.61
CA MET A 37 -5.75 9.10 10.89
C MET A 37 -5.29 10.54 10.74
N LYS A 38 -5.51 11.35 11.79
CA LYS A 38 -5.10 12.77 11.79
C LYS A 38 -3.59 12.93 11.77
N SER A 39 -2.85 12.06 12.46
CA SER A 39 -1.40 12.17 12.60
C SER A 39 -0.70 11.23 11.64
N GLU A 40 0.14 11.79 10.78
CA GLU A 40 0.99 11.03 9.86
C GLU A 40 1.98 10.14 10.62
N ILE A 41 2.59 10.69 11.68
CA ILE A 41 3.56 9.95 12.49
C ILE A 41 2.89 8.74 13.15
N LYS A 42 1.70 8.93 13.70
CA LYS A 42 0.95 7.84 14.34
C LYS A 42 0.50 6.80 13.33
N ALA A 43 0.12 7.22 12.11
CA ALA A 43 -0.26 6.31 11.04
C ALA A 43 0.92 5.42 10.65
N LEU A 44 2.08 6.02 10.44
CA LEU A 44 3.30 5.28 10.11
C LEU A 44 3.68 4.32 11.24
N LYS A 45 3.61 4.78 12.49
CA LYS A 45 3.89 3.94 13.66
C LYS A 45 2.96 2.73 13.72
N ARG A 46 1.66 2.92 13.44
CA ARG A 46 0.71 1.82 13.43
C ARG A 46 1.07 0.75 12.40
N LEU A 47 1.51 1.16 11.22
CA LEU A 47 1.88 0.24 10.14
C LEU A 47 3.18 -0.53 10.40
N THR A 48 3.97 -0.08 11.37
CA THR A 48 5.25 -0.71 11.71
C THR A 48 5.29 -1.35 13.11
N ASP A 49 4.27 -1.13 13.93
CA ASP A 49 4.18 -1.70 15.28
C ASP A 49 3.64 -3.13 15.21
N GLN A 50 4.40 -4.08 15.75
CA GLN A 50 4.01 -5.50 15.79
C GLN A 50 2.63 -5.72 16.44
N ARG A 51 2.28 -4.89 17.40
CA ARG A 51 1.02 -5.04 18.15
C ARG A 51 -0.20 -4.67 17.32
N SER A 52 -0.04 -3.86 16.28
CA SER A 52 -1.14 -3.40 15.46
C SER A 52 -1.70 -4.48 14.53
N LYS A 53 -0.88 -5.47 14.16
CA LYS A 53 -1.24 -6.56 13.24
C LYS A 53 -1.68 -6.05 11.87
N VAL A 54 -1.25 -4.85 11.47
CA VAL A 54 -1.50 -4.28 10.14
C VAL A 54 -0.21 -3.77 9.53
N SER A 55 -0.16 -3.73 8.21
CA SER A 55 0.98 -3.20 7.47
C SER A 55 0.57 -2.89 6.04
N ALA A 56 1.52 -2.40 5.26
CA ALA A 56 1.40 -2.21 3.82
C ALA A 56 2.79 -2.31 3.23
N HIS A 57 2.87 -2.42 1.91
CA HIS A 57 4.19 -2.45 1.26
C HIS A 57 4.79 -1.06 1.17
N TYR A 58 3.95 -0.05 0.92
CA TYR A 58 4.39 1.33 0.71
C TYR A 58 3.53 2.32 1.47
N PHE A 59 4.15 3.39 1.94
CA PHE A 59 3.50 4.53 2.58
C PHE A 59 3.89 5.80 1.84
N ILE A 60 2.92 6.63 1.50
CA ILE A 60 3.17 7.93 0.86
C ILE A 60 2.80 9.04 1.84
N GLU A 61 3.80 9.81 2.24
CA GLU A 61 3.65 10.94 3.16
C GLU A 61 2.97 12.14 2.48
N ASP A 62 2.47 13.09 3.26
CA ASP A 62 1.84 14.31 2.76
C ASP A 62 2.73 15.07 1.77
N ASN A 63 4.04 15.09 2.05
CA ASN A 63 5.01 15.77 1.20
C ASN A 63 5.41 14.97 -0.05
N GLY A 64 4.80 13.79 -0.25
CA GLY A 64 5.08 12.94 -1.39
C GLY A 64 6.24 11.98 -1.21
N ASN A 65 6.88 11.95 -0.05
CA ASN A 65 7.93 10.98 0.22
C ASN A 65 7.36 9.57 0.21
N LEU A 66 8.12 8.65 -0.40
CA LEU A 66 7.75 7.25 -0.50
C LEU A 66 8.57 6.43 0.49
N ILE A 67 7.89 5.65 1.32
CA ILE A 67 8.53 4.77 2.30
C ILE A 67 8.19 3.33 1.98
N SER A 68 9.21 2.47 1.91
CA SER A 68 9.03 1.03 1.82
C SER A 68 8.92 0.45 3.22
N LEU A 69 7.82 -0.24 3.49
CA LEU A 69 7.56 -0.85 4.79
C LEU A 69 7.79 -2.36 4.74
N ILE A 70 7.47 -2.99 3.62
CA ILE A 70 7.65 -4.44 3.42
C ILE A 70 8.08 -4.66 1.98
N PRO A 71 9.13 -5.47 1.74
CA PRO A 71 9.51 -5.82 0.36
C PRO A 71 8.36 -6.51 -0.38
N ASP A 72 8.24 -6.20 -1.66
CA ASP A 72 7.09 -6.60 -2.50
C ASP A 72 6.74 -8.09 -2.44
N LEU A 73 7.74 -8.96 -2.37
CA LEU A 73 7.48 -10.39 -2.44
C LEU A 73 6.97 -10.99 -1.14
N TYR A 74 6.98 -10.26 -0.04
CA TYR A 74 6.36 -10.71 1.20
C TYR A 74 4.91 -10.25 1.26
N GLU A 75 4.08 -11.06 1.89
CA GLU A 75 2.67 -10.73 2.07
C GLU A 75 2.51 -9.72 3.21
N ALA A 76 2.05 -8.51 2.91
CA ALA A 76 1.72 -7.50 3.92
C ALA A 76 0.27 -7.67 4.38
N TRP A 77 -0.06 -7.12 5.55
CA TRP A 77 -1.38 -7.25 6.18
C TRP A 77 -2.17 -5.95 6.03
N HIS A 78 -2.73 -5.71 4.84
CA HIS A 78 -3.40 -4.44 4.53
C HIS A 78 -4.87 -4.57 4.16
N ALA A 79 -5.31 -5.72 3.63
CA ALA A 79 -6.67 -5.88 3.13
C ALA A 79 -7.61 -6.60 4.10
N GLY A 80 -7.06 -7.33 5.06
CA GLY A 80 -7.85 -8.13 5.99
C GLY A 80 -8.67 -9.20 5.26
N LYS A 81 -9.86 -9.49 5.79
CA LYS A 81 -10.80 -10.39 5.12
C LYS A 81 -11.30 -9.67 3.86
N SER A 82 -11.00 -10.23 2.70
CA SER A 82 -11.19 -9.54 1.43
C SER A 82 -11.48 -10.49 0.28
N SER A 83 -12.13 -9.97 -0.76
CA SER A 83 -12.37 -10.72 -1.98
C SER A 83 -12.53 -9.79 -3.17
N TRP A 84 -12.20 -10.29 -4.35
CA TRP A 84 -12.42 -9.62 -5.63
C TRP A 84 -12.56 -10.69 -6.70
N LYS A 85 -13.73 -10.76 -7.36
CA LYS A 85 -14.04 -11.82 -8.32
C LYS A 85 -13.82 -13.19 -7.65
N SER A 86 -13.01 -14.07 -8.24
CA SER A 86 -12.73 -15.39 -7.69
C SER A 86 -11.62 -15.41 -6.64
N PHE A 87 -10.95 -14.28 -6.42
CA PHE A 87 -9.84 -14.20 -5.46
C PHE A 87 -10.35 -13.87 -4.07
N LYS A 88 -9.82 -14.57 -3.06
CA LYS A 88 -10.06 -14.31 -1.63
C LYS A 88 -8.74 -14.09 -0.93
N SER A 89 -8.78 -13.44 0.26
CA SER A 89 -7.57 -13.17 1.03
C SER A 89 -6.53 -12.43 0.18
N LEU A 90 -6.91 -11.25 -0.28
CA LEU A 90 -6.16 -10.50 -1.29
C LEU A 90 -4.76 -10.08 -0.86
N ASN A 91 -4.44 -10.11 0.44
CA ASN A 91 -3.05 -9.92 0.88
C ASN A 91 -2.08 -10.85 0.15
N LYS A 92 -2.54 -12.04 -0.21
CA LYS A 92 -1.71 -13.05 -0.88
C LYS A 92 -1.36 -12.69 -2.33
N TYR A 93 -2.15 -11.81 -2.94
CA TYR A 93 -2.08 -11.54 -4.40
C TYR A 93 -1.86 -10.08 -4.74
N SER A 94 -1.54 -9.24 -3.74
CA SER A 94 -1.54 -7.79 -3.97
C SER A 94 -0.33 -7.08 -3.36
N ILE A 95 -0.15 -5.85 -3.85
CA ILE A 95 0.71 -4.84 -3.23
C ILE A 95 -0.23 -3.83 -2.57
N GLY A 96 -0.01 -3.55 -1.29
CA GLY A 96 -0.79 -2.54 -0.56
C GLY A 96 -0.04 -1.23 -0.49
N ILE A 97 -0.72 -0.14 -0.84
CA ILE A 97 -0.19 1.22 -0.75
C ILE A 97 -1.08 2.01 0.21
N GLU A 98 -0.48 2.59 1.25
CA GLU A 98 -1.16 3.51 2.17
C GLU A 98 -0.77 4.94 1.82
N ILE A 99 -1.75 5.78 1.58
CA ILE A 99 -1.53 7.21 1.34
C ILE A 99 -2.02 7.96 2.57
N ASN A 100 -1.18 8.83 3.13
CA ASN A 100 -1.58 9.56 4.33
C ASN A 100 -2.71 10.55 4.01
N ASN A 101 -3.82 10.43 4.75
CA ASN A 101 -4.98 11.30 4.62
C ASN A 101 -5.88 11.06 5.84
N PRO A 102 -6.40 12.12 6.48
CA PRO A 102 -7.23 11.95 7.68
C PRO A 102 -8.54 11.20 7.44
N GLY A 103 -9.05 11.19 6.19
CA GLY A 103 -10.30 10.52 5.87
C GLY A 103 -11.53 11.30 6.30
N HIS A 104 -12.71 10.79 5.92
CA HIS A 104 -13.98 11.50 6.12
C HIS A 104 -14.31 11.77 7.60
N ASN A 105 -13.95 10.85 8.49
CA ASN A 105 -14.26 10.97 9.92
C ASN A 105 -13.38 11.97 10.66
N ASN A 106 -12.31 12.45 10.05
CA ASN A 106 -11.29 13.30 10.68
C ASN A 106 -11.06 14.59 9.90
N GLY A 107 -12.08 15.09 9.21
CA GLY A 107 -11.95 16.31 8.42
C GLY A 107 -11.19 16.05 7.12
N TYR A 108 -11.78 15.25 6.25
CA TYR A 108 -11.19 14.91 4.95
C TYR A 108 -10.61 16.13 4.24
N LYS A 109 -9.44 15.97 3.65
CA LYS A 109 -8.84 16.94 2.75
C LYS A 109 -8.38 16.22 1.48
N ASN A 110 -8.23 16.96 0.40
CA ASN A 110 -7.75 16.40 -0.85
C ASN A 110 -6.33 15.88 -0.69
N PHE A 111 -6.00 14.84 -1.43
CA PHE A 111 -4.61 14.38 -1.53
C PHE A 111 -3.77 15.50 -2.12
N THR A 112 -2.53 15.63 -1.63
CA THR A 112 -1.63 16.68 -2.14
C THR A 112 -1.18 16.34 -3.56
N SER A 113 -0.79 17.36 -4.33
CA SER A 113 -0.24 17.14 -5.67
C SER A 113 1.01 16.29 -5.64
N LYS A 114 1.82 16.42 -4.59
CA LYS A 114 3.03 15.62 -4.40
C LYS A 114 2.69 14.14 -4.14
N GLN A 115 1.64 13.88 -3.36
CA GLN A 115 1.16 12.50 -3.14
C GLN A 115 0.68 11.88 -4.44
N ILE A 116 -0.10 12.60 -5.22
CA ILE A 116 -0.63 12.12 -6.50
C ILE A 116 0.52 11.81 -7.46
N PHE A 117 1.50 12.69 -7.54
CA PHE A 117 2.69 12.48 -8.38
C PHE A 117 3.42 11.19 -7.99
N THR A 118 3.69 11.01 -6.70
CA THR A 118 4.37 9.81 -6.19
C THR A 118 3.56 8.55 -6.45
N ALA A 119 2.25 8.59 -6.18
CA ALA A 119 1.36 7.46 -6.40
C ALA A 119 1.34 7.03 -7.87
N GLU A 120 1.25 8.00 -8.79
CA GLU A 120 1.27 7.70 -10.23
C GLU A 120 2.58 7.04 -10.65
N LYS A 121 3.70 7.56 -10.19
CA LYS A 121 5.03 7.00 -10.48
C LYS A 121 5.16 5.58 -9.95
N LEU A 122 4.73 5.36 -8.70
CA LEU A 122 4.78 4.05 -8.06
C LEU A 122 3.89 3.05 -8.80
N LEU A 123 2.67 3.45 -9.16
CA LEU A 123 1.75 2.59 -9.89
C LEU A 123 2.33 2.19 -11.24
N LYS A 124 2.90 3.11 -11.99
CA LYS A 124 3.55 2.80 -13.27
C LYS A 124 4.67 1.78 -13.10
N TYR A 125 5.48 1.94 -12.06
CA TYR A 125 6.55 1.00 -11.74
C TYR A 125 6.01 -0.40 -11.44
N LEU A 126 5.00 -0.50 -10.58
CA LEU A 126 4.43 -1.78 -10.16
C LEU A 126 3.68 -2.49 -11.30
N ILE A 127 2.91 -1.73 -12.07
CA ILE A 127 2.19 -2.26 -13.24
C ILE A 127 3.17 -2.91 -14.21
N ARG A 128 4.28 -2.24 -14.48
CA ARG A 128 5.30 -2.76 -15.41
C ARG A 128 6.02 -3.97 -14.82
N LYS A 129 6.42 -3.87 -13.55
CA LYS A 129 7.22 -4.92 -12.91
C LYS A 129 6.45 -6.23 -12.76
N TYR A 130 5.17 -6.16 -12.43
CA TYR A 130 4.35 -7.35 -12.15
C TYR A 130 3.31 -7.62 -13.22
N ASN A 131 3.31 -6.87 -14.31
CA ASN A 131 2.37 -7.00 -15.41
C ASN A 131 0.91 -6.94 -14.91
N ILE A 132 0.62 -5.95 -14.06
CA ILE A 132 -0.71 -5.79 -13.46
C ILE A 132 -1.63 -5.09 -14.45
N LYS A 133 -2.82 -5.63 -14.63
CA LYS A 133 -3.85 -5.02 -15.48
C LYS A 133 -4.47 -3.82 -14.79
N LYS A 134 -4.83 -2.78 -15.56
CA LYS A 134 -5.38 -1.53 -14.99
C LYS A 134 -6.63 -1.76 -14.13
N HIS A 135 -7.50 -2.68 -14.55
CA HIS A 135 -8.73 -2.97 -13.79
C HIS A 135 -8.46 -3.75 -12.49
N ASN A 136 -7.22 -4.14 -12.24
CA ASN A 136 -6.78 -4.77 -10.99
C ASN A 136 -6.11 -3.77 -10.03
N ILE A 137 -6.26 -2.47 -10.28
CA ILE A 137 -5.89 -1.43 -9.33
C ILE A 137 -7.16 -1.05 -8.58
N LEU A 138 -7.22 -1.39 -7.29
CA LEU A 138 -8.46 -1.36 -6.51
C LEU A 138 -8.32 -0.45 -5.30
N GLY A 139 -9.45 0.07 -4.82
CA GLY A 139 -9.54 0.71 -3.52
C GLY A 139 -9.91 -0.31 -2.45
N HIS A 140 -9.63 0.00 -1.18
CA HIS A 140 -9.97 -0.90 -0.07
C HIS A 140 -11.45 -1.26 -0.06
N SER A 141 -12.34 -0.28 -0.28
CA SER A 141 -13.79 -0.49 -0.28
C SER A 141 -14.27 -1.45 -1.37
N ASP A 142 -13.48 -1.63 -2.44
CA ASP A 142 -13.84 -2.57 -3.52
C ASP A 142 -13.70 -4.02 -3.07
N VAL A 143 -12.77 -4.31 -2.16
CA VAL A 143 -12.36 -5.67 -1.81
C VAL A 143 -12.73 -6.09 -0.40
N ALA A 144 -12.94 -5.12 0.50
CA ALA A 144 -13.28 -5.37 1.90
C ALA A 144 -14.24 -4.29 2.39
N PRO A 145 -15.49 -4.26 1.89
CA PRO A 145 -16.49 -3.31 2.37
C PRO A 145 -16.71 -3.54 3.86
N SER A 146 -16.61 -2.49 4.61
CA SER A 146 -16.82 -2.55 6.07
C SER A 146 -18.28 -2.70 6.43
#